data_c20a49b9227302fedccff81036178dfd
#
_entry.id   c20a49b9227302fedccff81036178dfd
#
_cell.length_a   1.000
_cell.length_b   1.000
_cell.length_c   1.000
_cell.angle_alpha   90.00
_cell.angle_beta   90.00
_cell.angle_gamma   90.00
#
_symmetry.space_group_name_H-M   'P 1'
#
loop_
_entity.id
_entity.type
_entity.pdbx_description
1 polymer ?
#
loop_
_entity_poly.entity_id
_entity_poly.type
_entity_poly.pdbx_seq_one_letter_code
_entity_poly.pdbx_strand_id
1 'polypeptide(L)'
;FIRPYMMGKDFIVRHPRYCIWLVGANPTILKKCPQILQRVQKVRDFRLNSKKAATRIKANTPMLFDEIHDSSTDYVAIPKVSSERRRYIPMDYVSSDVISGDKLFMMPNASLYHFGVLNSNVHMAWMRAVGGRLKSDYSYSNTIVYNNFPWPTSTDQQREKIEQTARKILDARELYPDSSLADLYDPLTMPPELLKAHTENNKVVMAAYGFTTKMSEEDCVAELMKLYQKLIKAEKRR
;
A
#
# COMPACT_ATOMS: atom_id res chain seq x y z
N PHE A 1 4.56 -22.68 10.34
CA PHE A 1 3.17 -22.52 9.84
C PHE A 1 2.46 -21.26 10.36
N ILE A 2 2.94 -20.62 11.43
CA ILE A 2 2.33 -19.39 11.95
C ILE A 2 3.13 -18.21 11.41
N ARG A 3 2.44 -17.31 10.70
CA ARG A 3 3.03 -16.08 10.15
C ARG A 3 2.23 -14.85 10.60
N PRO A 4 2.90 -13.69 10.78
CA PRO A 4 2.20 -12.43 10.97
C PRO A 4 1.29 -12.14 9.77
N TYR A 5 0.14 -11.52 10.04
CA TYR A 5 -0.87 -11.20 9.05
C TYR A 5 -1.45 -9.82 9.32
N MET A 6 -1.53 -8.99 8.31
CA MET A 6 -2.05 -7.62 8.42
C MET A 6 -3.15 -7.34 7.41
N MET A 7 -4.31 -6.88 7.91
CA MET A 7 -5.32 -6.15 7.15
C MET A 7 -5.08 -4.65 7.25
N GLY A 8 -5.82 -3.85 6.49
CA GLY A 8 -5.65 -2.40 6.48
C GLY A 8 -5.69 -1.75 7.87
N LYS A 9 -6.59 -2.20 8.77
CA LYS A 9 -6.65 -1.71 10.15
C LYS A 9 -5.42 -2.12 10.95
N ASP A 10 -5.02 -3.39 10.88
CA ASP A 10 -3.87 -3.92 11.62
C ASP A 10 -2.57 -3.18 11.21
N PHE A 11 -2.43 -2.87 9.93
CA PHE A 11 -1.33 -2.08 9.38
C PHE A 11 -1.30 -0.65 9.93
N ILE A 12 -2.44 0.04 9.91
CA ILE A 12 -2.54 1.43 10.36
C ILE A 12 -2.26 1.56 11.87
N VAL A 13 -2.69 0.57 12.68
CA VAL A 13 -2.44 0.56 14.13
C VAL A 13 -1.13 -0.13 14.52
N ARG A 14 -0.36 -0.64 13.53
CA ARG A 14 0.88 -1.39 13.75
C ARG A 14 0.73 -2.58 14.69
N HIS A 15 -0.41 -3.28 14.60
CA HIS A 15 -0.71 -4.43 15.46
C HIS A 15 -1.05 -5.67 14.60
N PRO A 16 -0.06 -6.48 14.21
CA PRO A 16 -0.28 -7.65 13.37
C PRO A 16 -1.07 -8.72 14.12
N ARG A 17 -1.93 -9.40 13.37
CA ARG A 17 -2.52 -10.68 13.77
C ARG A 17 -1.64 -11.82 13.25
N TYR A 18 -2.04 -13.03 13.49
CA TYR A 18 -1.34 -14.22 13.01
C TYR A 18 -2.29 -15.11 12.22
N CYS A 19 -1.74 -15.77 11.20
CA CYS A 19 -2.47 -16.77 10.42
C CYS A 19 -1.69 -18.08 10.36
N ILE A 20 -2.38 -19.16 10.05
CA ILE A 20 -1.77 -20.43 9.67
C ILE A 20 -1.56 -20.39 8.16
N TRP A 21 -0.30 -20.30 7.75
CA TRP A 21 0.10 -20.22 6.35
C TRP A 21 0.62 -21.59 5.90
N LEU A 22 -0.09 -22.21 4.94
CA LEU A 22 0.16 -23.58 4.50
C LEU A 22 0.55 -23.67 3.01
N VAL A 23 0.83 -22.54 2.37
CA VAL A 23 1.38 -22.54 1.00
C VAL A 23 2.74 -23.21 1.01
N GLY A 24 2.94 -24.23 0.19
CA GLY A 24 4.17 -24.99 0.15
C GLY A 24 4.47 -25.87 1.39
N ALA A 25 3.49 -26.04 2.29
CA ALA A 25 3.67 -26.83 3.51
C ALA A 25 4.01 -28.29 3.18
N ASN A 26 5.05 -28.83 3.86
CA ASN A 26 5.42 -30.23 3.73
C ASN A 26 4.32 -31.14 4.32
N PRO A 27 3.70 -32.03 3.52
CA PRO A 27 2.60 -32.87 3.99
C PRO A 27 3.00 -33.81 5.15
N THR A 28 4.25 -34.26 5.20
CA THR A 28 4.75 -35.15 6.27
C THR A 28 4.81 -34.43 7.61
N ILE A 29 5.21 -33.15 7.60
CA ILE A 29 5.24 -32.31 8.80
C ILE A 29 3.81 -31.94 9.20
N LEU A 30 2.98 -31.58 8.22
CA LEU A 30 1.60 -31.19 8.47
C LEU A 30 0.76 -32.30 9.13
N LYS A 31 1.00 -33.57 8.73
CA LYS A 31 0.36 -34.75 9.34
C LYS A 31 0.64 -34.88 10.84
N LYS A 32 1.77 -34.33 11.31
CA LYS A 32 2.14 -34.35 12.75
C LYS A 32 1.47 -33.22 13.55
N CYS A 33 0.66 -32.36 12.90
CA CYS A 33 0.01 -31.22 13.50
C CYS A 33 -1.52 -31.37 13.50
N PRO A 34 -2.13 -32.24 14.33
CA PRO A 34 -3.56 -32.58 14.28
C PRO A 34 -4.45 -31.35 14.51
N GLN A 35 -4.05 -30.38 15.32
CA GLN A 35 -4.81 -29.15 15.56
C GLN A 35 -4.91 -28.29 14.30
N ILE A 36 -3.86 -28.25 13.46
CA ILE A 36 -3.89 -27.54 12.19
C ILE A 36 -4.83 -28.26 11.22
N LEU A 37 -4.73 -29.60 11.13
CA LEU A 37 -5.61 -30.39 10.27
C LEU A 37 -7.10 -30.23 10.67
N GLN A 38 -7.40 -30.18 11.96
CA GLN A 38 -8.74 -29.89 12.44
C GLN A 38 -9.26 -28.52 12.00
N ARG A 39 -8.40 -27.49 12.03
CA ARG A 39 -8.75 -26.16 11.53
C ARG A 39 -8.99 -26.16 10.02
N VAL A 40 -8.14 -26.85 9.27
CA VAL A 40 -8.30 -27.02 7.82
C VAL A 40 -9.66 -27.71 7.51
N GLN A 41 -10.03 -28.76 8.28
CA GLN A 41 -11.32 -29.41 8.12
C GLN A 41 -12.49 -28.43 8.38
N LYS A 42 -12.43 -27.64 9.45
CA LYS A 42 -13.45 -26.63 9.74
C LYS A 42 -13.59 -25.59 8.60
N VAL A 43 -12.48 -25.18 7.97
CA VAL A 43 -12.52 -24.30 6.80
C VAL A 43 -13.20 -24.97 5.62
N ARG A 44 -12.91 -26.26 5.38
CA ARG A 44 -13.57 -27.05 4.33
C ARG A 44 -15.09 -27.10 4.53
N ASP A 45 -15.52 -27.47 5.74
CA ASP A 45 -16.93 -27.59 6.07
C ASP A 45 -17.66 -26.25 5.95
N PHE A 46 -17.05 -25.16 6.42
CA PHE A 46 -17.57 -23.80 6.25
C PHE A 46 -17.74 -23.44 4.78
N ARG A 47 -16.74 -23.73 3.94
CA ARG A 47 -16.78 -23.43 2.50
C ARG A 47 -17.85 -24.29 1.78
N LEU A 48 -17.98 -25.57 2.10
CA LEU A 48 -18.99 -26.46 1.53
C LEU A 48 -20.42 -25.97 1.83
N ASN A 49 -20.65 -25.42 3.02
CA ASN A 49 -21.94 -24.91 3.44
C ASN A 49 -22.25 -23.48 2.95
N SER A 50 -21.36 -22.88 2.16
CA SER A 50 -21.56 -21.52 1.66
C SER A 50 -22.67 -21.47 0.59
N LYS A 51 -23.48 -20.40 0.65
CA LYS A 51 -24.46 -20.09 -0.41
C LYS A 51 -23.82 -19.76 -1.75
N LYS A 52 -22.55 -19.26 -1.75
CA LYS A 52 -21.82 -18.87 -2.96
C LYS A 52 -21.14 -20.07 -3.60
N ALA A 53 -21.44 -20.35 -4.86
CA ALA A 53 -20.83 -21.45 -5.62
C ALA A 53 -19.30 -21.35 -5.68
N ALA A 54 -18.76 -20.16 -5.95
CA ALA A 54 -17.30 -19.91 -5.97
C ALA A 54 -16.62 -20.29 -4.64
N THR A 55 -17.26 -19.99 -3.50
CA THR A 55 -16.72 -20.36 -2.18
C THR A 55 -16.78 -21.89 -1.99
N ARG A 56 -17.83 -22.57 -2.45
CA ARG A 56 -17.90 -24.04 -2.36
C ARG A 56 -16.79 -24.73 -3.15
N ILE A 57 -16.44 -24.21 -4.33
CA ILE A 57 -15.31 -24.73 -5.14
C ILE A 57 -14.00 -24.66 -4.35
N LYS A 58 -13.78 -23.59 -3.56
CA LYS A 58 -12.59 -23.40 -2.71
C LYS A 58 -12.51 -24.40 -1.54
N ALA A 59 -13.55 -25.18 -1.26
CA ALA A 59 -13.48 -26.29 -0.31
C ALA A 59 -12.55 -27.43 -0.78
N ASN A 60 -12.17 -27.48 -2.06
CA ASN A 60 -11.18 -28.41 -2.58
C ASN A 60 -9.74 -28.07 -2.18
N THR A 61 -9.50 -26.81 -1.79
CA THR A 61 -8.19 -26.31 -1.31
C THR A 61 -8.32 -25.64 0.05
N PRO A 62 -8.80 -26.38 1.09
CA PRO A 62 -9.16 -25.76 2.39
C PRO A 62 -7.97 -25.25 3.18
N MET A 63 -6.75 -25.68 2.85
CA MET A 63 -5.50 -25.25 3.47
C MET A 63 -5.01 -23.89 2.92
N LEU A 64 -5.56 -23.42 1.79
CA LEU A 64 -5.15 -22.18 1.15
C LEU A 64 -6.13 -21.05 1.44
N PHE A 65 -5.63 -19.83 1.55
CA PHE A 65 -6.45 -18.62 1.49
C PHE A 65 -7.14 -18.51 0.13
N ASP A 66 -8.20 -17.73 0.05
CA ASP A 66 -8.93 -17.52 -1.20
C ASP A 66 -8.07 -16.82 -2.25
N GLU A 67 -7.34 -15.81 -1.81
CA GLU A 67 -6.29 -15.12 -2.57
C GLU A 67 -4.96 -15.29 -1.82
N ILE A 68 -3.90 -15.58 -2.55
CA ILE A 68 -2.56 -15.77 -1.99
C ILE A 68 -1.78 -14.49 -2.23
N HIS A 69 -1.58 -13.72 -1.16
CA HIS A 69 -0.79 -12.51 -1.14
C HIS A 69 0.50 -12.79 -0.38
N ASP A 70 1.49 -13.34 -1.09
CA ASP A 70 2.83 -13.64 -0.57
C ASP A 70 3.87 -12.91 -1.40
N SER A 71 4.95 -12.48 -0.77
CA SER A 71 6.07 -11.81 -1.44
C SER A 71 7.38 -12.44 -0.98
N SER A 72 8.29 -12.66 -1.90
CA SER A 72 9.65 -13.12 -1.60
C SER A 72 10.57 -11.99 -1.15
N THR A 73 10.12 -10.75 -1.25
CA THR A 73 10.88 -9.55 -0.88
C THR A 73 10.01 -8.63 -0.03
N ASP A 74 10.64 -7.77 0.75
CA ASP A 74 9.95 -6.70 1.44
C ASP A 74 9.17 -5.85 0.44
N TYR A 75 8.09 -5.27 0.89
CA TYR A 75 7.17 -4.54 0.03
C TYR A 75 6.66 -3.25 0.71
N VAL A 76 6.29 -2.28 -0.09
CA VAL A 76 5.50 -1.15 0.41
C VAL A 76 4.04 -1.55 0.45
N ALA A 77 3.43 -1.46 1.63
CA ALA A 77 2.00 -1.67 1.83
C ALA A 77 1.23 -0.37 1.64
N ILE A 78 0.16 -0.44 0.83
CA ILE A 78 -0.70 0.69 0.51
C ILE A 78 -2.13 0.34 0.97
N PRO A 79 -2.70 1.06 1.96
CA PRO A 79 -4.07 0.84 2.39
C PRO A 79 -5.08 1.12 1.28
N LYS A 80 -6.01 0.18 1.04
CA LYS A 80 -7.10 0.36 0.08
C LYS A 80 -8.10 1.45 0.53
N VAL A 81 -8.16 1.74 1.82
CA VAL A 81 -9.03 2.80 2.38
C VAL A 81 -8.22 3.63 3.37
N SER A 82 -8.35 4.94 3.28
CA SER A 82 -7.74 5.89 4.22
C SER A 82 -8.68 7.05 4.49
N SER A 83 -8.68 7.55 5.74
CA SER A 83 -9.53 8.68 6.13
C SER A 83 -9.30 9.89 5.22
N GLU A 84 -10.38 10.56 4.81
CA GLU A 84 -10.33 11.79 4.04
C GLU A 84 -9.65 12.94 4.78
N ARG A 85 -9.62 12.87 6.12
CA ARG A 85 -8.96 13.86 6.97
C ARG A 85 -7.44 13.83 6.85
N ARG A 86 -6.86 12.70 6.42
CA ARG A 86 -5.40 12.55 6.28
C ARG A 86 -4.87 13.30 5.08
N ARG A 87 -3.83 14.09 5.32
CA ARG A 87 -3.12 14.80 4.26
C ARG A 87 -2.40 13.86 3.30
N TYR A 88 -1.93 12.71 3.81
CA TYR A 88 -1.26 11.64 3.05
C TYR A 88 -1.87 10.30 3.41
N ILE A 89 -1.94 9.38 2.45
CA ILE A 89 -2.24 7.97 2.73
C ILE A 89 -1.00 7.37 3.40
N PRO A 90 -1.12 6.83 4.63
CA PRO A 90 0.01 6.22 5.30
C PRO A 90 0.43 4.95 4.55
N MET A 91 1.59 4.97 3.93
CA MET A 91 2.22 3.81 3.32
C MET A 91 3.48 3.49 4.10
N ASP A 92 3.88 2.22 4.17
CA ASP A 92 5.10 1.83 4.89
C ASP A 92 5.71 0.57 4.30
N TYR A 93 6.99 0.35 4.60
CA TYR A 93 7.64 -0.92 4.29
C TYR A 93 7.18 -2.00 5.26
N VAL A 94 6.95 -3.17 4.74
CA VAL A 94 6.55 -4.37 5.48
C VAL A 94 7.46 -5.52 5.07
N SER A 95 7.94 -6.27 6.06
CA SER A 95 8.76 -7.46 5.82
C SER A 95 8.01 -8.51 5.02
N SER A 96 8.73 -9.20 4.15
CA SER A 96 8.24 -10.37 3.40
C SER A 96 7.71 -11.49 4.29
N ASP A 97 8.08 -11.52 5.58
CA ASP A 97 7.53 -12.47 6.55
C ASP A 97 6.06 -12.22 6.90
N VAL A 98 5.55 -11.02 6.64
CA VAL A 98 4.17 -10.63 6.95
C VAL A 98 3.28 -10.90 5.75
N ILE A 99 2.21 -11.66 5.97
CA ILE A 99 1.19 -11.91 4.95
C ILE A 99 0.24 -10.72 4.88
N SER A 100 0.11 -10.15 3.68
CA SER A 100 -0.84 -9.07 3.42
C SER A 100 -2.25 -9.61 3.24
N GLY A 101 -3.23 -8.97 3.87
CA GLY A 101 -4.65 -9.23 3.66
C GLY A 101 -5.24 -8.40 2.51
N ASP A 102 -6.50 -8.68 2.18
CA ASP A 102 -7.22 -8.08 1.04
C ASP A 102 -7.45 -6.57 1.13
N LYS A 103 -7.19 -5.93 2.28
CA LYS A 103 -7.35 -4.47 2.48
C LYS A 103 -6.06 -3.68 2.30
N LEU A 104 -5.00 -4.34 1.83
CA LEU A 104 -3.73 -3.72 1.46
C LEU A 104 -3.40 -4.07 0.01
N PHE A 105 -2.80 -3.15 -0.71
CA PHE A 105 -2.02 -3.46 -1.89
C PHE A 105 -0.56 -3.63 -1.50
N MET A 106 0.14 -4.50 -2.21
CA MET A 106 1.57 -4.75 -2.04
C MET A 106 2.31 -4.22 -3.25
N MET A 107 3.41 -3.53 -3.00
CA MET A 107 4.37 -3.13 -4.03
C MET A 107 5.73 -3.76 -3.71
N PRO A 108 5.99 -4.99 -4.20
CA PRO A 108 7.28 -5.66 -4.00
C PRO A 108 8.41 -4.89 -4.66
N ASN A 109 9.62 -5.00 -4.11
CA ASN A 109 10.84 -4.33 -4.63
C ASN A 109 10.71 -2.81 -4.77
N ALA A 110 9.83 -2.17 -4.01
CA ALA A 110 9.71 -0.72 -4.01
C ALA A 110 10.98 -0.07 -3.46
N SER A 111 11.63 0.79 -4.26
CA SER A 111 12.75 1.61 -3.78
C SER A 111 12.23 2.83 -3.00
N LEU A 112 13.14 3.53 -2.31
CA LEU A 112 12.84 4.80 -1.66
C LEU A 112 12.33 5.86 -2.65
N TYR A 113 12.73 5.80 -3.92
CA TYR A 113 12.17 6.65 -4.97
C TYR A 113 10.67 6.44 -5.12
N HIS A 114 10.23 5.19 -5.25
CA HIS A 114 8.80 4.88 -5.37
C HIS A 114 8.04 5.33 -4.11
N PHE A 115 8.59 5.04 -2.94
CA PHE A 115 8.01 5.45 -1.68
C PHE A 115 7.89 6.98 -1.58
N GLY A 116 8.93 7.74 -1.96
CA GLY A 116 8.94 9.20 -1.92
C GLY A 116 7.91 9.81 -2.86
N VAL A 117 7.80 9.31 -4.10
CA VAL A 117 6.80 9.79 -5.08
C VAL A 117 5.39 9.52 -4.58
N LEU A 118 5.09 8.30 -4.11
CA LEU A 118 3.76 7.93 -3.62
C LEU A 118 3.35 8.66 -2.33
N ASN A 119 4.32 9.05 -1.49
CA ASN A 119 4.09 9.83 -0.27
C ASN A 119 4.17 11.35 -0.49
N SER A 120 4.00 11.83 -1.72
CA SER A 120 4.03 13.26 -2.07
C SER A 120 2.63 13.86 -2.22
N ASN A 121 2.57 15.21 -2.15
CA ASN A 121 1.37 15.96 -2.47
C ASN A 121 0.93 15.78 -3.93
N VAL A 122 1.86 15.53 -4.86
CA VAL A 122 1.56 15.29 -6.28
C VAL A 122 0.75 14.01 -6.45
N HIS A 123 1.18 12.91 -5.79
CA HIS A 123 0.41 11.68 -5.83
C HIS A 123 -0.93 11.80 -5.10
N MET A 124 -0.97 12.55 -4.00
CA MET A 124 -2.22 12.81 -3.29
C MET A 124 -3.20 13.66 -4.10
N ALA A 125 -2.74 14.64 -4.86
CA ALA A 125 -3.55 15.43 -5.78
C ALA A 125 -4.19 14.51 -6.85
N TRP A 126 -3.37 13.66 -7.48
CA TRP A 126 -3.84 12.66 -8.42
C TRP A 126 -4.87 11.71 -7.79
N MET A 127 -4.55 11.14 -6.61
CA MET A 127 -5.42 10.22 -5.90
C MET A 127 -6.76 10.88 -5.56
N ARG A 128 -6.78 12.13 -5.12
CA ARG A 128 -8.03 12.87 -4.83
C ARG A 128 -8.88 13.13 -6.07
N ALA A 129 -8.22 13.35 -7.21
CA ALA A 129 -8.90 13.65 -8.47
C ALA A 129 -9.51 12.40 -9.14
N VAL A 130 -8.80 11.26 -9.13
CA VAL A 130 -9.21 10.06 -9.88
C VAL A 130 -9.69 8.91 -8.98
N GLY A 131 -9.33 8.93 -7.70
CA GLY A 131 -9.66 7.88 -6.75
C GLY A 131 -11.15 7.88 -6.36
N GLY A 132 -11.65 6.69 -6.01
CA GLY A 132 -13.00 6.55 -5.50
C GLY A 132 -13.13 7.00 -4.04
N ARG A 133 -14.37 6.92 -3.55
CA ARG A 133 -14.71 7.13 -2.13
C ARG A 133 -15.45 5.93 -1.58
N LEU A 134 -15.17 5.60 -0.33
CA LEU A 134 -15.98 4.67 0.46
C LEU A 134 -16.63 5.49 1.58
N LYS A 135 -17.90 5.87 1.41
CA LYS A 135 -18.52 6.98 2.14
C LYS A 135 -17.71 8.26 1.88
N SER A 136 -17.13 8.90 2.91
CA SER A 136 -16.24 10.06 2.77
C SER A 136 -14.77 9.68 2.57
N ASP A 137 -14.34 8.51 3.04
CA ASP A 137 -12.95 8.08 3.03
C ASP A 137 -12.39 7.82 1.63
N TYR A 138 -11.11 8.04 1.44
CA TYR A 138 -10.42 7.72 0.19
C TYR A 138 -10.44 6.21 -0.08
N SER A 139 -10.86 5.83 -1.27
CA SER A 139 -10.77 4.45 -1.78
C SER A 139 -9.69 4.38 -2.85
N TYR A 140 -8.52 3.88 -2.47
CA TYR A 140 -7.39 3.70 -3.36
C TYR A 140 -7.62 2.50 -4.28
N SER A 141 -7.42 2.68 -5.58
CA SER A 141 -7.52 1.63 -6.58
C SER A 141 -6.18 1.45 -7.30
N ASN A 142 -5.68 0.23 -7.39
CA ASN A 142 -4.48 -0.06 -8.16
C ASN A 142 -4.73 0.18 -9.66
N THR A 143 -5.89 -0.19 -10.19
CA THR A 143 -6.21 -0.07 -11.62
C THR A 143 -6.48 1.37 -12.06
N ILE A 144 -7.04 2.21 -11.18
CA ILE A 144 -7.38 3.60 -11.53
C ILE A 144 -6.31 4.57 -11.04
N VAL A 145 -5.91 4.46 -9.77
CA VAL A 145 -4.99 5.42 -9.16
C VAL A 145 -3.54 5.09 -9.51
N TYR A 146 -3.09 3.85 -9.21
CA TYR A 146 -1.68 3.49 -9.35
C TYR A 146 -1.27 3.28 -10.82
N ASN A 147 -2.00 2.43 -11.55
CA ASN A 147 -1.60 2.05 -12.92
C ASN A 147 -1.70 3.20 -13.93
N ASN A 148 -2.54 4.20 -13.64
CA ASN A 148 -2.69 5.37 -14.50
C ASN A 148 -1.91 6.58 -14.02
N PHE A 149 -1.18 6.47 -12.91
CA PHE A 149 -0.40 7.58 -12.39
C PHE A 149 0.75 7.93 -13.35
N PRO A 150 0.82 9.17 -13.84
CA PRO A 150 1.90 9.57 -14.74
C PRO A 150 3.17 9.85 -13.93
N TRP A 151 4.02 8.84 -13.77
CA TRP A 151 5.29 8.94 -13.06
C TRP A 151 6.19 10.01 -13.66
N PRO A 152 6.99 10.73 -12.84
CA PRO A 152 7.90 11.75 -13.36
C PRO A 152 9.04 11.11 -14.14
N THR A 153 9.44 11.75 -15.24
CA THR A 153 10.68 11.41 -15.96
C THR A 153 11.85 12.04 -15.23
N SER A 154 12.35 11.34 -14.21
CA SER A 154 13.40 11.86 -13.32
C SER A 154 14.80 11.53 -13.85
N THR A 155 15.74 12.49 -13.75
CA THR A 155 17.18 12.23 -13.85
C THR A 155 17.67 11.44 -12.64
N ASP A 156 18.86 10.83 -12.73
CA ASP A 156 19.45 10.10 -11.60
C ASP A 156 19.62 10.98 -10.37
N GLN A 157 20.05 12.24 -10.56
CA GLN A 157 20.17 13.21 -9.47
C GLN A 157 18.82 13.55 -8.82
N GLN A 158 17.75 13.64 -9.61
CA GLN A 158 16.40 13.86 -9.06
C GLN A 158 15.90 12.63 -8.29
N ARG A 159 16.18 11.42 -8.80
CA ARG A 159 15.86 10.16 -8.09
C ARG A 159 16.56 10.11 -6.75
N GLU A 160 17.86 10.36 -6.72
CA GLU A 160 18.64 10.37 -5.48
C GLU A 160 18.10 11.37 -4.46
N LYS A 161 17.75 12.59 -4.88
CA LYS A 161 17.14 13.59 -3.99
C LYS A 161 15.79 13.14 -3.43
N ILE A 162 14.95 12.50 -4.24
CA ILE A 162 13.67 11.93 -3.78
C ILE A 162 13.93 10.82 -2.76
N GLU A 163 14.90 9.94 -3.00
CA GLU A 163 15.26 8.86 -2.07
C GLU A 163 15.76 9.41 -0.73
N GLN A 164 16.58 10.45 -0.76
CA GLN A 164 17.05 11.13 0.45
C GLN A 164 15.89 11.73 1.27
N THR A 165 14.94 12.41 0.61
CA THR A 165 13.79 12.98 1.31
C THR A 165 12.78 11.92 1.76
N ALA A 166 12.63 10.84 1.00
CA ALA A 166 11.86 9.66 1.39
C ALA A 166 12.42 9.00 2.66
N ARG A 167 13.75 8.88 2.76
CA ARG A 167 14.43 8.39 3.97
C ARG A 167 14.09 9.26 5.18
N LYS A 168 14.15 10.58 5.04
CA LYS A 168 13.79 11.51 6.13
C LYS A 168 12.35 11.31 6.65
N ILE A 169 11.40 10.90 5.78
CA ILE A 169 10.03 10.58 6.23
C ILE A 169 10.06 9.37 7.16
N LEU A 170 10.82 8.33 6.80
CA LEU A 170 10.95 7.12 7.63
C LEU A 170 11.66 7.45 8.94
N ASP A 171 12.79 8.16 8.88
CA ASP A 171 13.57 8.57 10.05
C ASP A 171 12.70 9.41 11.02
N ALA A 172 11.87 10.32 10.50
CA ALA A 172 10.96 11.11 11.32
C ALA A 172 9.89 10.26 12.02
N ARG A 173 9.46 9.15 11.41
CA ARG A 173 8.53 8.19 12.06
C ARG A 173 9.23 7.39 13.17
N GLU A 174 10.51 7.08 13.01
CA GLU A 174 11.31 6.33 13.99
C GLU A 174 11.51 7.12 15.30
N LEU A 175 11.36 8.45 15.28
CA LEU A 175 11.36 9.27 16.50
C LEU A 175 10.16 8.96 17.42
N TYR A 176 9.14 8.28 16.92
CA TYR A 176 7.87 8.00 17.61
C TYR A 176 7.54 6.50 17.55
N PRO A 177 8.37 5.63 18.13
CA PRO A 177 8.25 4.17 17.99
C PRO A 177 6.94 3.61 18.56
N ASP A 178 6.38 4.26 19.57
CA ASP A 178 5.14 3.83 20.23
C ASP A 178 3.87 4.37 19.53
N SER A 179 4.03 5.23 18.52
CA SER A 179 2.90 5.80 17.79
C SER A 179 2.52 4.92 16.60
N SER A 180 1.22 4.73 16.42
CA SER A 180 0.70 4.06 15.23
C SER A 180 0.76 4.98 13.99
N LEU A 181 0.64 4.41 12.78
CA LEU A 181 0.46 5.23 11.57
C LEU A 181 -0.84 6.05 11.64
N ALA A 182 -1.85 5.57 12.38
CA ALA A 182 -3.07 6.33 12.59
C ALA A 182 -2.80 7.64 13.33
N ASP A 183 -1.99 7.59 14.38
CA ASP A 183 -1.63 8.76 15.19
C ASP A 183 -0.68 9.70 14.44
N LEU A 184 0.35 9.14 13.80
CA LEU A 184 1.34 9.91 13.04
C LEU A 184 0.73 10.69 11.86
N TYR A 185 -0.38 10.22 11.30
CA TYR A 185 -1.04 10.82 10.14
C TYR A 185 -2.42 11.43 10.43
N ASP A 186 -2.82 11.52 11.68
CA ASP A 186 -4.00 12.31 12.04
C ASP A 186 -3.63 13.80 11.99
N PRO A 187 -4.48 14.66 11.40
CA PRO A 187 -4.20 16.10 11.27
C PRO A 187 -3.94 16.82 12.59
N LEU A 188 -4.45 16.29 13.70
CA LEU A 188 -4.33 16.91 15.03
C LEU A 188 -3.08 16.47 15.78
N THR A 189 -2.54 15.28 15.45
CA THR A 189 -1.44 14.66 16.20
C THR A 189 -0.18 14.42 15.37
N MET A 190 -0.20 14.76 14.07
CA MET A 190 0.97 14.62 13.18
C MET A 190 2.17 15.42 13.71
N PRO A 191 3.30 14.75 14.00
CA PRO A 191 4.48 15.43 14.52
C PRO A 191 5.05 16.47 13.55
N PRO A 192 5.57 17.62 14.05
CA PRO A 192 6.18 18.66 13.23
C PRO A 192 7.32 18.15 12.36
N GLU A 193 8.16 17.24 12.88
CA GLU A 193 9.28 16.64 12.17
C GLU A 193 8.80 15.82 10.96
N LEU A 194 7.74 15.05 11.14
CA LEU A 194 7.14 14.26 10.06
C LEU A 194 6.50 15.17 9.01
N LEU A 195 5.79 16.20 9.43
CA LEU A 195 5.21 17.20 8.51
C LEU A 195 6.30 17.94 7.72
N LYS A 196 7.40 18.29 8.39
CA LYS A 196 8.57 18.91 7.74
C LYS A 196 9.18 17.99 6.71
N ALA A 197 9.42 16.71 7.04
CA ALA A 197 9.98 15.73 6.12
C ALA A 197 9.10 15.55 4.87
N HIS A 198 7.78 15.43 5.02
CA HIS A 198 6.85 15.40 3.91
C HIS A 198 6.89 16.70 3.08
N THR A 199 7.00 17.85 3.71
CA THR A 199 7.08 19.14 3.00
C THR A 199 8.35 19.23 2.16
N GLU A 200 9.49 18.75 2.66
CA GLU A 200 10.74 18.66 1.91
C GLU A 200 10.61 17.70 0.72
N ASN A 201 10.03 16.51 0.94
CA ASN A 201 9.78 15.53 -0.11
C ASN A 201 8.86 16.08 -1.20
N ASN A 202 7.79 16.78 -0.84
CA ASN A 202 6.89 17.43 -1.80
C ASN A 202 7.64 18.36 -2.75
N LYS A 203 8.52 19.21 -2.21
CA LYS A 203 9.31 20.15 -3.03
C LYS A 203 10.17 19.43 -4.07
N VAL A 204 10.81 18.34 -3.66
CA VAL A 204 11.71 17.57 -4.53
C VAL A 204 10.91 16.81 -5.59
N VAL A 205 9.79 16.21 -5.21
CA VAL A 205 8.92 15.51 -6.17
C VAL A 205 8.29 16.50 -7.16
N MET A 206 7.77 17.64 -6.69
CA MET A 206 7.25 18.69 -7.58
C MET A 206 8.33 19.17 -8.58
N ALA A 207 9.56 19.37 -8.13
CA ALA A 207 10.67 19.74 -9.00
C ALA A 207 10.97 18.67 -10.08
N ALA A 208 10.79 17.38 -9.77
CA ALA A 208 10.97 16.30 -10.74
C ALA A 208 9.92 16.32 -11.86
N TYR A 209 8.73 16.88 -11.59
CA TYR A 209 7.71 17.16 -12.61
C TYR A 209 7.90 18.51 -13.33
N GLY A 210 8.84 19.33 -12.91
CA GLY A 210 8.95 20.72 -13.35
C GLY A 210 7.89 21.65 -12.77
N PHE A 211 7.23 21.22 -11.70
CA PHE A 211 6.20 22.00 -11.00
C PHE A 211 6.83 22.95 -9.99
N THR A 212 6.17 24.09 -9.77
CA THR A 212 6.58 25.05 -8.75
C THR A 212 5.84 24.79 -7.43
N THR A 213 6.48 25.09 -6.31
CA THR A 213 5.85 24.95 -4.98
C THR A 213 4.68 25.90 -4.72
N LYS A 214 4.46 26.87 -5.64
CA LYS A 214 3.32 27.81 -5.60
C LYS A 214 2.10 27.31 -6.38
N MET A 215 2.25 26.20 -7.12
CA MET A 215 1.18 25.60 -7.91
C MET A 215 0.05 25.11 -6.99
N SER A 216 -1.18 25.40 -7.36
CA SER A 216 -2.37 24.89 -6.66
C SER A 216 -2.54 23.38 -6.89
N GLU A 217 -3.38 22.74 -6.10
CA GLU A 217 -3.68 21.31 -6.30
C GLU A 217 -4.40 21.10 -7.64
N GLU A 218 -5.31 22.01 -8.00
CA GLU A 218 -6.05 21.97 -9.26
C GLU A 218 -5.13 22.10 -10.48
N ASP A 219 -4.16 23.01 -10.43
CA ASP A 219 -3.16 23.17 -11.49
C ASP A 219 -2.28 21.92 -11.61
N CYS A 220 -1.88 21.35 -10.46
CA CYS A 220 -1.12 20.12 -10.42
C CYS A 220 -1.88 18.96 -11.08
N VAL A 221 -3.16 18.80 -10.78
CA VAL A 221 -4.04 17.81 -11.42
C VAL A 221 -4.15 18.06 -12.92
N ALA A 222 -4.33 19.30 -13.34
CA ALA A 222 -4.43 19.65 -14.76
C ALA A 222 -3.18 19.24 -15.55
N GLU A 223 -1.99 19.51 -15.00
CA GLU A 223 -0.72 19.10 -15.62
C GLU A 223 -0.54 17.56 -15.61
N LEU A 224 -0.90 16.89 -14.53
CA LEU A 224 -0.87 15.42 -14.47
C LEU A 224 -1.80 14.78 -15.50
N MET A 225 -3.00 15.34 -15.73
CA MET A 225 -3.92 14.87 -16.76
C MET A 225 -3.35 15.07 -18.18
N LYS A 226 -2.62 16.15 -18.42
CA LYS A 226 -1.92 16.35 -19.71
C LYS A 226 -0.83 15.31 -19.91
N LEU A 227 -0.06 15.00 -18.87
CA LEU A 227 0.97 13.94 -18.92
C LEU A 227 0.35 12.56 -19.18
N TYR A 228 -0.72 12.21 -18.47
CA TYR A 228 -1.47 10.98 -18.68
C TYR A 228 -1.97 10.84 -20.12
N GLN A 229 -2.57 11.92 -20.69
CA GLN A 229 -3.02 11.91 -22.08
C GLN A 229 -1.87 11.70 -23.08
N LYS A 230 -0.69 12.28 -22.82
CA LYS A 230 0.50 12.03 -23.65
C LYS A 230 0.93 10.57 -23.62
N LEU A 231 0.91 9.93 -22.44
CA LEU A 231 1.26 8.51 -22.30
C LEU A 231 0.30 7.62 -23.08
N ILE A 232 -1.02 7.81 -22.96
CA ILE A 232 -2.01 7.06 -23.73
C ILE A 232 -1.81 7.21 -25.24
N LYS A 233 -1.54 8.44 -25.71
CA LYS A 233 -1.28 8.67 -27.15
C LYS A 233 -0.01 7.98 -27.64
N ALA A 234 1.02 7.89 -26.81
CA ALA A 234 2.25 7.20 -27.12
C ALA A 234 2.06 5.67 -27.20
N GLU A 235 1.27 5.09 -26.29
CA GLU A 235 0.94 3.66 -26.29
C GLU A 235 0.12 3.25 -27.53
N LYS A 236 -0.85 4.06 -27.94
CA LYS A 236 -1.67 3.79 -29.13
C LYS A 236 -0.92 3.87 -30.45
N ARG A 237 0.32 4.39 -30.47
CA ARG A 237 1.17 4.53 -31.65
C ARG A 237 2.21 3.40 -31.75
N ARG A 238 2.32 2.55 -30.74
CA ARG A 238 3.14 1.31 -30.72
C ARG A 238 2.33 0.10 -31.15
#